data_1f8dfa6ef9f4f8476b93c84db4dd65bf
#
_entry.id   1f8dfa6ef9f4f8476b93c84db4dd65bf
#
_cell.length_a   1.000
_cell.length_b   1.000
_cell.length_c   1.000
_cell.angle_alpha   90.00
_cell.angle_beta   90.00
_cell.angle_gamma   90.00
#
_symmetry.space_group_name_H-M   'P 1'
#
loop_
_entity.id
_entity.type
_entity.pdbx_description
1 polymer ?
#
loop_
_entity_poly.entity_id
_entity_poly.type
_entity_poly.pdbx_seq_one_letter_code
_entity_poly.pdbx_strand_id
1 'polypeptide(L)'
;MIIYIKGEFVKKIFSTILVSGCALLWLSACSSYSDKGSGAEVRVPIEPLTCIVVLPASTSVDKDDTITFSDARDLEKGADLATMTMSRELADNPKVRILTSDQVSILVPEISGGISGTIAGLGKRLNCDGVLTATVSRFKQRDGGEYASDSPASATFSMVLRHVSTGSILWSADFKETQESFLSNIFSFDKAQTRGFKWISVEDLLEQGIKERLADCPYLN
;
A
#
# COMPACT_ATOMS: atom_id res chain seq x y z
N MET A 1 -62.25 41.83 36.20
CA MET A 1 -61.68 41.45 34.91
C MET A 1 -60.14 41.66 34.80
N ILE A 2 -59.42 41.69 35.93
CA ILE A 2 -57.94 41.95 35.94
C ILE A 2 -57.11 40.72 36.42
N ILE A 3 -57.75 39.69 36.95
CA ILE A 3 -57.04 38.53 37.54
C ILE A 3 -56.79 37.42 36.51
N TYR A 4 -57.47 37.36 35.36
CA TYR A 4 -57.32 36.29 34.38
C TYR A 4 -56.12 36.47 33.43
N ILE A 5 -55.59 37.67 33.30
CA ILE A 5 -54.46 37.97 32.37
C ILE A 5 -53.09 37.53 32.98
N LYS A 6 -53.00 37.45 34.29
CA LYS A 6 -51.74 37.11 34.98
C LYS A 6 -51.33 35.63 34.90
N GLY A 7 -52.31 34.73 34.73
CA GLY A 7 -52.08 33.30 34.65
C GLY A 7 -51.52 32.83 33.27
N GLU A 8 -52.00 33.45 32.20
CA GLU A 8 -51.53 33.13 30.86
C GLU A 8 -50.10 33.62 30.59
N PHE A 9 -49.75 34.78 31.12
CA PHE A 9 -48.43 35.35 30.94
C PHE A 9 -47.34 34.52 31.65
N VAL A 10 -47.64 34.03 32.86
CA VAL A 10 -46.73 33.17 33.63
C VAL A 10 -46.57 31.80 32.97
N LYS A 11 -47.63 31.21 32.40
CA LYS A 11 -47.54 29.94 31.65
C LYS A 11 -46.68 30.04 30.39
N LYS A 12 -46.78 31.18 29.66
CA LYS A 12 -45.96 31.40 28.47
C LYS A 12 -44.48 31.59 28.82
N ILE A 13 -44.18 32.30 29.91
CA ILE A 13 -42.80 32.51 30.37
C ILE A 13 -42.20 31.18 30.86
N PHE A 14 -42.96 30.36 31.57
CA PHE A 14 -42.47 29.04 32.02
C PHE A 14 -42.29 28.09 30.85
N SER A 15 -43.16 28.11 29.83
CA SER A 15 -43.02 27.27 28.63
C SER A 15 -41.79 27.66 27.78
N THR A 16 -41.50 28.96 27.65
CA THR A 16 -40.35 29.43 26.89
C THR A 16 -39.01 29.13 27.59
N ILE A 17 -38.97 29.21 28.93
CA ILE A 17 -37.79 28.86 29.71
C ILE A 17 -37.54 27.39 29.67
N LEU A 18 -38.57 26.51 29.70
CA LEU A 18 -38.42 25.06 29.63
C LEU A 18 -37.89 24.59 28.25
N VAL A 19 -38.39 25.23 27.17
CA VAL A 19 -37.92 24.87 25.78
C VAL A 19 -36.50 25.38 25.52
N SER A 20 -36.17 26.59 26.09
CA SER A 20 -34.80 27.12 25.94
C SER A 20 -33.78 26.31 26.77
N GLY A 21 -34.14 25.79 27.93
CA GLY A 21 -33.31 24.95 28.76
C GLY A 21 -33.00 23.57 28.14
N CYS A 22 -33.96 22.96 27.48
CA CYS A 22 -33.74 21.71 26.75
C CYS A 22 -32.85 21.87 25.52
N ALA A 23 -32.92 22.99 24.80
CA ALA A 23 -32.09 23.23 23.62
C ALA A 23 -30.60 23.41 23.96
N LEU A 24 -30.27 23.89 25.15
CA LEU A 24 -28.89 24.06 25.62
C LEU A 24 -28.23 22.76 26.12
N LEU A 25 -29.03 21.74 26.46
CA LEU A 25 -28.52 20.43 26.89
C LEU A 25 -28.15 19.49 25.73
N TRP A 26 -28.54 19.79 24.48
CA TRP A 26 -28.21 18.98 23.30
C TRP A 26 -26.92 19.40 22.60
N LEU A 27 -26.29 20.51 22.99
CA LEU A 27 -25.05 21.01 22.39
C LEU A 27 -23.76 20.56 23.11
N SER A 28 -23.89 19.85 24.24
CA SER A 28 -22.73 19.39 25.02
C SER A 28 -22.32 17.92 24.79
N ALA A 29 -22.90 17.24 23.81
CA ALA A 29 -22.65 15.82 23.53
C ALA A 29 -21.66 15.57 22.36
N CYS A 30 -20.97 16.60 21.85
CA CYS A 30 -19.80 16.42 20.99
C CYS A 30 -18.53 16.74 21.79
N SER A 31 -18.32 16.04 22.89
CA SER A 31 -16.99 15.82 23.43
C SER A 31 -16.28 14.89 22.46
N SER A 32 -15.44 15.46 21.60
CA SER A 32 -14.44 14.69 20.89
C SER A 32 -13.62 13.97 21.95
N TYR A 33 -13.91 12.70 22.17
CA TYR A 33 -13.04 11.79 22.88
C TYR A 33 -11.80 11.65 22.00
N SER A 34 -10.89 12.62 22.14
CA SER A 34 -9.53 12.50 21.68
C SER A 34 -8.90 11.51 22.65
N ASP A 35 -9.08 10.25 22.34
CA ASP A 35 -8.30 9.18 22.96
C ASP A 35 -6.84 9.42 22.56
N LYS A 36 -6.16 10.23 23.36
CA LYS A 36 -4.72 10.14 23.53
C LYS A 36 -4.47 8.88 24.35
N GLY A 37 -4.97 7.76 23.84
CA GLY A 37 -4.44 6.47 24.17
C GLY A 37 -2.99 6.48 23.72
N SER A 38 -2.11 6.74 24.68
CA SER A 38 -0.77 6.19 24.67
C SER A 38 -0.95 4.66 24.64
N GLY A 39 -1.49 4.15 23.55
CA GLY A 39 -1.38 2.76 23.17
C GLY A 39 0.11 2.56 23.00
N ALA A 40 0.76 2.01 24.01
CA ALA A 40 2.03 1.35 23.81
C ALA A 40 1.73 0.39 22.63
N GLU A 41 2.25 0.75 21.45
CA GLU A 41 2.23 -0.10 20.27
C GLU A 41 2.83 -1.42 20.76
N VAL A 42 1.97 -2.42 20.95
CA VAL A 42 2.42 -3.75 21.34
C VAL A 42 3.25 -4.22 20.15
N ARG A 43 4.54 -3.94 20.20
CA ARG A 43 5.50 -4.46 19.22
C ARG A 43 5.52 -5.97 19.45
N VAL A 44 4.69 -6.66 18.68
CA VAL A 44 4.78 -8.12 18.63
C VAL A 44 6.22 -8.41 18.23
N PRO A 45 6.97 -9.21 19.02
CA PRO A 45 8.34 -9.56 18.66
C PRO A 45 8.33 -10.16 17.26
N ILE A 46 9.14 -9.60 16.36
CA ILE A 46 9.30 -10.13 15.02
C ILE A 46 10.02 -11.47 15.18
N GLU A 47 9.33 -12.57 14.86
CA GLU A 47 9.97 -13.89 14.82
C GLU A 47 11.00 -13.89 13.69
N PRO A 48 12.30 -14.12 13.98
CA PRO A 48 13.33 -14.03 12.97
C PRO A 48 13.16 -15.15 11.94
N LEU A 49 13.12 -14.79 10.66
CA LEU A 49 13.18 -15.77 9.58
C LEU A 49 14.63 -16.16 9.30
N THR A 50 14.87 -17.44 9.10
CA THR A 50 16.20 -17.97 8.76
C THR A 50 16.43 -18.00 7.26
N CYS A 51 15.36 -18.16 6.49
CA CYS A 51 15.41 -18.21 5.03
C CYS A 51 14.13 -17.63 4.41
N ILE A 52 14.30 -16.76 3.40
CA ILE A 52 13.23 -16.15 2.63
C ILE A 52 13.42 -16.48 1.15
N VAL A 53 12.42 -17.10 0.54
CA VAL A 53 12.36 -17.29 -0.91
C VAL A 53 11.77 -16.05 -1.54
N VAL A 54 12.42 -15.52 -2.57
CA VAL A 54 11.90 -14.42 -3.39
C VAL A 54 11.47 -14.99 -4.73
N LEU A 55 10.20 -14.82 -5.05
CA LEU A 55 9.63 -15.25 -6.33
C LEU A 55 9.73 -14.15 -7.38
N PRO A 56 9.79 -14.51 -8.68
CA PRO A 56 9.64 -13.53 -9.75
C PRO A 56 8.35 -12.73 -9.56
N ALA A 57 8.39 -11.46 -9.88
CA ALA A 57 7.22 -10.62 -9.83
C ALA A 57 6.18 -11.08 -10.87
N SER A 58 4.93 -10.97 -10.51
CA SER A 58 3.78 -11.27 -11.36
C SER A 58 3.07 -9.98 -11.79
N THR A 59 2.19 -10.10 -12.76
CA THR A 59 1.29 -9.02 -13.15
C THR A 59 -0.11 -9.26 -12.59
N SER A 60 -0.85 -8.21 -12.32
CA SER A 60 -2.29 -8.26 -12.10
C SER A 60 -2.98 -7.12 -12.82
N VAL A 61 -4.22 -7.35 -13.19
CA VAL A 61 -5.09 -6.35 -13.80
C VAL A 61 -6.30 -6.19 -12.91
N ASP A 62 -6.67 -4.96 -12.63
CA ASP A 62 -7.91 -4.68 -11.93
C ASP A 62 -9.10 -5.13 -12.79
N LYS A 63 -10.08 -5.78 -12.15
CA LYS A 63 -11.21 -6.41 -12.86
C LYS A 63 -12.05 -5.42 -13.68
N ASP A 64 -11.96 -4.15 -13.32
CA ASP A 64 -12.73 -3.06 -13.95
C ASP A 64 -11.94 -2.33 -15.04
N ASP A 65 -10.65 -2.65 -15.22
CA ASP A 65 -9.81 -2.04 -16.24
C ASP A 65 -9.85 -2.82 -17.55
N THR A 66 -10.25 -2.15 -18.62
CA THR A 66 -10.07 -2.66 -19.98
C THR A 66 -8.63 -2.38 -20.39
N ILE A 67 -7.79 -3.42 -20.37
CA ILE A 67 -6.40 -3.29 -20.81
C ILE A 67 -6.25 -3.63 -22.28
N THR A 68 -5.41 -2.87 -22.97
CA THR A 68 -4.99 -3.17 -24.34
C THR A 68 -3.87 -4.20 -24.34
N PHE A 69 -3.58 -4.78 -25.50
CA PHE A 69 -2.44 -5.69 -25.67
C PHE A 69 -1.09 -5.00 -25.37
N SER A 70 -0.97 -3.70 -25.67
CA SER A 70 0.24 -2.94 -25.32
C SER A 70 0.35 -2.75 -23.80
N ASP A 71 -0.74 -2.45 -23.09
CA ASP A 71 -0.73 -2.33 -21.64
C ASP A 71 -0.31 -3.64 -20.96
N ALA A 72 -0.77 -4.78 -21.47
CA ALA A 72 -0.37 -6.10 -20.96
C ALA A 72 1.13 -6.35 -21.12
N ARG A 73 1.70 -6.02 -22.29
CA ARG A 73 3.16 -6.13 -22.54
C ARG A 73 3.96 -5.18 -21.65
N ASP A 74 3.47 -3.98 -21.40
CA ASP A 74 4.15 -3.04 -20.53
C ASP A 74 4.09 -3.51 -19.06
N LEU A 75 2.99 -4.12 -18.61
CA LEU A 75 2.94 -4.77 -17.30
C LEU A 75 3.96 -5.92 -17.19
N GLU A 76 4.11 -6.76 -18.22
CA GLU A 76 5.12 -7.82 -18.26
C GLU A 76 6.54 -7.24 -18.12
N LYS A 77 6.87 -6.19 -18.88
CA LYS A 77 8.16 -5.49 -18.74
C LYS A 77 8.37 -4.95 -17.32
N GLY A 78 7.32 -4.38 -16.72
CA GLY A 78 7.36 -3.91 -15.35
C GLY A 78 7.62 -5.04 -14.35
N ALA A 79 7.01 -6.22 -14.53
CA ALA A 79 7.24 -7.39 -13.69
C ALA A 79 8.67 -7.93 -13.84
N ASP A 80 9.20 -7.99 -15.07
CA ASP A 80 10.58 -8.38 -15.34
C ASP A 80 11.56 -7.43 -14.67
N LEU A 81 11.35 -6.11 -14.81
CA LEU A 81 12.17 -5.10 -14.16
C LEU A 81 12.10 -5.20 -12.63
N ALA A 82 10.91 -5.43 -12.07
CA ALA A 82 10.72 -5.64 -10.64
C ALA A 82 11.50 -6.86 -10.16
N THR A 83 11.46 -7.97 -10.90
CA THR A 83 12.21 -9.18 -10.61
C THR A 83 13.73 -8.93 -10.61
N MET A 84 14.23 -8.23 -11.63
CA MET A 84 15.64 -7.88 -11.74
C MET A 84 16.08 -6.96 -10.60
N THR A 85 15.26 -5.96 -10.26
CA THR A 85 15.57 -5.01 -9.19
C THR A 85 15.59 -5.71 -7.83
N MET A 86 14.59 -6.53 -7.49
CA MET A 86 14.59 -7.32 -6.26
C MET A 86 15.82 -8.23 -6.20
N SER A 87 16.16 -8.88 -7.31
CA SER A 87 17.33 -9.77 -7.38
C SER A 87 18.64 -9.03 -7.11
N ARG A 88 18.78 -7.82 -7.65
CA ARG A 88 19.95 -6.98 -7.46
C ARG A 88 20.07 -6.47 -6.00
N GLU A 89 18.96 -5.97 -5.45
CA GLU A 89 18.97 -5.38 -4.11
C GLU A 89 19.13 -6.44 -3.00
N LEU A 90 18.73 -7.68 -3.27
CA LEU A 90 18.77 -8.78 -2.29
C LEU A 90 19.90 -9.79 -2.52
N ALA A 91 20.76 -9.59 -3.54
CA ALA A 91 21.81 -10.55 -3.92
C ALA A 91 22.77 -10.88 -2.78
N ASP A 92 23.12 -9.90 -1.97
CA ASP A 92 24.09 -10.03 -0.88
C ASP A 92 23.46 -10.45 0.47
N ASN A 93 22.14 -10.67 0.51
CA ASN A 93 21.47 -11.04 1.74
C ASN A 93 21.53 -12.56 1.96
N PRO A 94 22.27 -13.05 2.98
CA PRO A 94 22.48 -14.48 3.19
C PRO A 94 21.21 -15.26 3.55
N LYS A 95 20.15 -14.56 4.00
CA LYS A 95 18.86 -15.18 4.32
C LYS A 95 17.99 -15.36 3.09
N VAL A 96 18.34 -14.76 1.93
CA VAL A 96 17.48 -14.69 0.76
C VAL A 96 17.89 -15.73 -0.29
N ARG A 97 16.88 -16.42 -0.84
CA ARG A 97 17.02 -17.32 -2.00
C ARG A 97 16.11 -16.80 -3.13
N ILE A 98 16.72 -16.31 -4.16
CA ILE A 98 16.03 -15.78 -5.34
C ILE A 98 15.77 -16.92 -6.32
N LEU A 99 14.53 -17.10 -6.72
CA LEU A 99 14.14 -18.07 -7.75
C LEU A 99 13.95 -17.39 -9.10
N THR A 100 14.41 -18.05 -10.14
CA THR A 100 14.08 -17.68 -11.53
C THR A 100 12.71 -18.25 -11.94
N SER A 101 12.11 -17.68 -12.99
CA SER A 101 10.84 -18.18 -13.55
C SER A 101 10.93 -19.65 -13.95
N ASP A 102 12.07 -20.08 -14.50
CA ASP A 102 12.31 -21.48 -14.87
C ASP A 102 12.33 -22.40 -13.65
N GLN A 103 13.01 -21.97 -12.58
CA GLN A 103 13.04 -22.73 -11.32
C GLN A 103 11.65 -22.86 -10.72
N VAL A 104 10.86 -21.78 -10.72
CA VAL A 104 9.48 -21.80 -10.24
C VAL A 104 8.64 -22.77 -11.11
N SER A 105 8.77 -22.70 -12.43
CA SER A 105 8.02 -23.57 -13.36
C SER A 105 8.32 -25.06 -13.17
N ILE A 106 9.52 -25.42 -12.76
CA ILE A 106 9.91 -26.81 -12.44
C ILE A 106 9.36 -27.26 -11.08
N LEU A 107 9.31 -26.35 -10.09
CA LEU A 107 8.92 -26.68 -8.72
C LEU A 107 7.39 -26.71 -8.50
N VAL A 108 6.66 -25.82 -9.18
CA VAL A 108 5.22 -25.61 -8.98
C VAL A 108 4.31 -26.73 -9.51
N PRO A 109 4.54 -27.41 -10.63
CA PRO A 109 3.60 -28.39 -11.19
C PRO A 109 3.21 -29.53 -10.24
N GLU A 110 4.06 -29.84 -9.27
CA GLU A 110 3.80 -30.87 -8.27
C GLU A 110 3.11 -30.33 -7.00
N ILE A 111 2.81 -29.02 -6.97
CA ILE A 111 2.22 -28.34 -5.82
C ILE A 111 0.76 -28.04 -6.13
N SER A 112 -0.15 -28.56 -5.31
CA SER A 112 -1.59 -28.29 -5.39
C SER A 112 -2.04 -27.40 -4.25
N GLY A 113 -3.18 -26.70 -4.42
CA GLY A 113 -3.78 -25.89 -3.36
C GLY A 113 -3.73 -24.37 -3.58
N GLY A 114 -3.57 -23.93 -4.85
CA GLY A 114 -3.55 -22.50 -5.21
C GLY A 114 -2.34 -21.76 -4.64
N ILE A 115 -2.45 -20.46 -4.48
CA ILE A 115 -1.35 -19.58 -4.01
C ILE A 115 -0.80 -20.04 -2.66
N SER A 116 -1.67 -20.36 -1.71
CA SER A 116 -1.25 -20.80 -0.36
C SER A 116 -0.54 -22.15 -0.40
N GLY A 117 -1.02 -23.09 -1.22
CA GLY A 117 -0.38 -24.38 -1.44
C GLY A 117 1.00 -24.21 -2.11
N THR A 118 1.09 -23.34 -3.09
CA THR A 118 2.35 -23.02 -3.78
C THR A 118 3.38 -22.46 -2.80
N ILE A 119 3.01 -21.48 -1.97
CA ILE A 119 3.88 -20.89 -0.94
C ILE A 119 4.37 -21.96 0.04
N ALA A 120 3.45 -22.76 0.59
CA ALA A 120 3.79 -23.82 1.53
C ALA A 120 4.68 -24.90 0.91
N GLY A 121 4.38 -25.29 -0.33
CA GLY A 121 5.15 -26.30 -1.06
C GLY A 121 6.55 -25.84 -1.41
N LEU A 122 6.71 -24.64 -1.91
CA LEU A 122 8.02 -24.05 -2.24
C LEU A 122 8.87 -23.88 -0.97
N GLY A 123 8.29 -23.32 0.09
CA GLY A 123 9.00 -23.14 1.34
C GLY A 123 9.52 -24.47 1.94
N LYS A 124 8.67 -25.49 1.94
CA LYS A 124 9.06 -26.83 2.41
C LYS A 124 10.17 -27.44 1.56
N ARG A 125 10.08 -27.39 0.23
CA ARG A 125 11.09 -27.92 -0.68
C ARG A 125 12.44 -27.24 -0.56
N LEU A 126 12.43 -25.93 -0.29
CA LEU A 126 13.62 -25.11 -0.19
C LEU A 126 14.12 -24.97 1.26
N ASN A 127 13.37 -25.53 2.23
CA ASN A 127 13.62 -25.40 3.66
C ASN A 127 13.76 -23.93 4.08
N CYS A 128 12.77 -23.12 3.70
CA CYS A 128 12.68 -21.70 4.02
C CYS A 128 11.40 -21.38 4.79
N ASP A 129 11.46 -20.33 5.61
CA ASP A 129 10.38 -19.95 6.53
C ASP A 129 9.44 -18.91 5.91
N GLY A 130 9.96 -18.09 5.00
CA GLY A 130 9.24 -17.01 4.37
C GLY A 130 9.24 -17.10 2.85
N VAL A 131 8.19 -16.54 2.21
CA VAL A 131 8.11 -16.33 0.76
C VAL A 131 7.69 -14.90 0.48
N LEU A 132 8.53 -14.19 -0.24
CA LEU A 132 8.28 -12.83 -0.73
C LEU A 132 7.75 -12.91 -2.16
N THR A 133 6.60 -12.29 -2.40
CA THR A 133 5.97 -12.12 -3.70
C THR A 133 5.83 -10.64 -4.02
N ALA A 134 5.95 -10.28 -5.30
CA ALA A 134 5.64 -8.95 -5.80
C ALA A 134 4.64 -9.05 -6.95
N THR A 135 3.76 -8.07 -7.06
CA THR A 135 2.75 -7.99 -8.13
C THR A 135 2.70 -6.58 -8.67
N VAL A 136 2.94 -6.42 -9.96
CA VAL A 136 2.85 -5.14 -10.67
C VAL A 136 1.46 -5.02 -11.29
N SER A 137 0.73 -3.95 -10.96
CA SER A 137 -0.61 -3.70 -11.47
C SER A 137 -0.69 -2.48 -12.39
N ARG A 138 0.36 -1.64 -12.41
CA ARG A 138 0.45 -0.50 -13.32
C ARG A 138 1.91 -0.21 -13.67
N PHE A 139 2.16 -0.06 -14.96
CA PHE A 139 3.47 0.33 -15.50
C PHE A 139 3.24 1.10 -16.78
N LYS A 140 3.09 2.41 -16.67
CA LYS A 140 2.80 3.30 -17.79
C LYS A 140 3.90 4.35 -17.93
N GLN A 141 4.49 4.39 -19.11
CA GLN A 141 5.48 5.41 -19.47
C GLN A 141 4.79 6.75 -19.64
N ARG A 142 5.56 7.80 -19.45
CA ARG A 142 5.13 9.16 -19.77
C ARG A 142 4.91 9.30 -21.28
N ASP A 143 3.81 9.92 -21.64
CA ASP A 143 3.53 10.37 -23.01
C ASP A 143 3.52 11.89 -23.06
N GLY A 144 4.06 12.47 -24.15
CA GLY A 144 4.12 13.92 -24.35
C GLY A 144 5.52 14.44 -24.65
N GLY A 145 5.61 15.77 -24.90
CA GLY A 145 6.84 16.47 -25.25
C GLY A 145 7.78 16.71 -24.06
N GLU A 146 8.92 17.36 -24.33
CA GLU A 146 9.94 17.64 -23.32
C GLU A 146 9.42 18.53 -22.17
N TYR A 147 8.51 19.45 -22.48
CA TYR A 147 7.98 20.44 -21.53
C TYR A 147 6.51 20.25 -21.16
N ALA A 148 5.81 19.34 -21.84
CA ALA A 148 4.41 19.04 -21.56
C ALA A 148 4.19 17.51 -21.54
N SER A 149 3.43 17.04 -20.59
CA SER A 149 3.03 15.62 -20.51
C SER A 149 1.53 15.52 -20.74
N ASP A 150 1.15 14.75 -21.74
CA ASP A 150 -0.25 14.37 -21.97
C ASP A 150 -0.67 13.28 -20.98
N SER A 151 0.27 12.40 -20.64
CA SER A 151 0.11 11.38 -19.60
C SER A 151 1.38 11.24 -18.78
N PRO A 152 1.34 11.40 -17.45
CA PRO A 152 2.51 11.22 -16.61
C PRO A 152 2.91 9.75 -16.47
N ALA A 153 4.19 9.49 -16.21
CA ALA A 153 4.65 8.17 -15.84
C ALA A 153 3.98 7.71 -14.55
N SER A 154 3.59 6.44 -14.48
CA SER A 154 2.93 5.89 -13.29
C SER A 154 3.27 4.43 -13.10
N ALA A 155 3.58 4.06 -11.84
CA ALA A 155 3.82 2.69 -11.41
C ALA A 155 3.00 2.34 -10.18
N THR A 156 2.48 1.13 -10.14
CA THR A 156 1.80 0.57 -8.97
C THR A 156 2.22 -0.88 -8.82
N PHE A 157 2.65 -1.23 -7.62
CA PHE A 157 2.93 -2.63 -7.26
C PHE A 157 2.63 -2.87 -5.79
N SER A 158 2.47 -4.13 -5.43
CA SER A 158 2.38 -4.61 -4.06
C SER A 158 3.43 -5.68 -3.81
N MET A 159 3.92 -5.75 -2.58
CA MET A 159 4.85 -6.77 -2.09
C MET A 159 4.26 -7.42 -0.85
N VAL A 160 4.36 -8.74 -0.75
CA VAL A 160 3.81 -9.48 0.39
C VAL A 160 4.80 -10.56 0.81
N LEU A 161 5.24 -10.52 2.08
CA LEU A 161 6.00 -11.58 2.72
C LEU A 161 5.06 -12.45 3.54
N ARG A 162 5.02 -13.74 3.23
CA ARG A 162 4.19 -14.71 3.95
C ARG A 162 5.03 -15.75 4.66
N HIS A 163 4.55 -16.15 5.84
CA HIS A 163 5.13 -17.27 6.56
C HIS A 163 4.71 -18.60 5.91
N VAL A 164 5.67 -19.50 5.68
CA VAL A 164 5.45 -20.76 4.96
C VAL A 164 4.51 -21.71 5.70
N SER A 165 4.68 -21.86 7.00
CA SER A 165 3.94 -22.88 7.76
C SER A 165 2.51 -22.45 8.07
N THR A 166 2.27 -21.16 8.31
CA THR A 166 0.95 -20.63 8.69
C THR A 166 0.20 -19.95 7.54
N GLY A 167 0.92 -19.56 6.47
CA GLY A 167 0.38 -18.75 5.38
C GLY A 167 0.06 -17.30 5.77
N SER A 168 0.34 -16.90 7.02
CA SER A 168 0.08 -15.57 7.52
C SER A 168 0.95 -14.53 6.81
N ILE A 169 0.40 -13.33 6.63
CA ILE A 169 1.16 -12.19 6.13
C ILE A 169 2.01 -11.66 7.28
N LEU A 170 3.32 -11.66 7.08
CA LEU A 170 4.29 -11.12 8.02
C LEU A 170 4.58 -9.64 7.75
N TRP A 171 4.59 -9.27 6.48
CA TRP A 171 4.81 -7.92 6.02
C TRP A 171 4.15 -7.72 4.66
N SER A 172 3.68 -6.52 4.42
CA SER A 172 3.19 -6.09 3.12
C SER A 172 3.52 -4.62 2.89
N ALA A 173 3.77 -4.28 1.64
CA ALA A 173 3.95 -2.89 1.22
C ALA A 173 3.29 -2.68 -0.12
N ASP A 174 2.65 -1.53 -0.25
CA ASP A 174 2.08 -1.04 -1.49
C ASP A 174 2.85 0.19 -1.95
N PHE A 175 3.01 0.29 -3.25
CA PHE A 175 3.56 1.46 -3.91
C PHE A 175 2.61 1.89 -5.02
N LYS A 176 2.21 3.15 -4.98
CA LYS A 176 1.39 3.76 -6.02
C LYS A 176 1.87 5.18 -6.22
N GLU A 177 2.53 5.42 -7.32
CA GLU A 177 3.01 6.75 -7.66
C GLU A 177 2.68 7.09 -9.13
N THR A 178 2.24 8.31 -9.31
CA THR A 178 2.07 8.94 -10.62
C THR A 178 2.89 10.22 -10.58
N GLN A 179 3.75 10.37 -11.56
CA GLN A 179 4.58 11.57 -11.65
C GLN A 179 3.68 12.77 -11.98
N GLU A 180 3.44 13.62 -11.00
CA GLU A 180 2.70 14.86 -11.23
C GLU A 180 3.57 15.88 -11.98
N SER A 181 2.91 16.71 -12.82
CA SER A 181 3.60 17.81 -13.48
C SER A 181 4.13 18.80 -12.44
N PHE A 182 5.28 19.40 -12.70
CA PHE A 182 5.93 20.37 -11.82
C PHE A 182 5.00 21.50 -11.35
N LEU A 183 4.05 21.91 -12.19
CA LEU A 183 3.12 23.00 -11.89
C LEU A 183 2.00 22.61 -10.91
N SER A 184 1.67 21.34 -10.78
CA SER A 184 0.64 20.87 -9.84
C SER A 184 1.20 20.60 -8.44
N ASN A 185 2.50 20.51 -8.28
CA ASN A 185 3.15 20.06 -7.05
C ASN A 185 4.09 21.07 -6.40
N ILE A 186 3.74 22.37 -6.48
CA ILE A 186 4.48 23.45 -5.78
C ILE A 186 4.55 23.20 -4.25
N PHE A 187 3.68 22.34 -3.70
CA PHE A 187 3.60 22.05 -2.27
C PHE A 187 4.40 20.80 -1.81
N SER A 188 4.96 20.01 -2.73
CA SER A 188 5.81 18.84 -2.39
C SER A 188 7.29 19.10 -2.68
N PHE A 189 7.78 20.22 -2.18
CA PHE A 189 9.18 20.67 -2.36
C PHE A 189 10.22 19.64 -1.89
N ASP A 190 9.94 18.85 -0.86
CA ASP A 190 10.90 17.89 -0.31
C ASP A 190 11.27 16.77 -1.30
N LYS A 191 10.29 16.22 -2.01
CA LYS A 191 10.53 15.19 -3.04
C LYS A 191 11.19 15.74 -4.29
N ALA A 192 10.82 16.96 -4.70
CA ALA A 192 11.40 17.63 -5.86
C ALA A 192 12.87 18.04 -5.64
N GLN A 193 13.24 18.37 -4.40
CA GLN A 193 14.63 18.74 -4.07
C GLN A 193 15.58 17.55 -4.12
N THR A 194 15.09 16.33 -3.83
CA THR A 194 15.89 15.10 -3.86
C THR A 194 16.06 14.54 -5.28
N ARG A 195 15.05 14.70 -6.15
CA ARG A 195 15.02 14.13 -7.52
C ARG A 195 15.45 15.12 -8.63
N GLY A 196 15.54 16.41 -8.31
CA GLY A 196 15.73 17.47 -9.32
C GLY A 196 14.49 17.68 -10.19
N PHE A 197 14.53 18.66 -11.09
CA PHE A 197 13.42 19.00 -11.99
C PHE A 197 13.39 18.14 -13.27
N LYS A 198 13.94 16.93 -13.22
CA LYS A 198 13.97 16.02 -14.37
C LYS A 198 12.75 15.10 -14.36
N TRP A 199 12.14 14.94 -15.52
CA TRP A 199 11.16 13.88 -15.71
C TRP A 199 11.85 12.54 -15.52
N ILE A 200 11.31 11.71 -14.62
CA ILE A 200 11.80 10.35 -14.41
C ILE A 200 11.01 9.38 -15.29
N SER A 201 11.67 8.31 -15.71
CA SER A 201 11.03 7.23 -16.44
C SER A 201 10.17 6.37 -15.51
N VAL A 202 9.27 5.58 -16.06
CA VAL A 202 8.50 4.63 -15.25
C VAL A 202 9.41 3.56 -14.65
N GLU A 203 10.50 3.23 -15.34
CA GLU A 203 11.54 2.32 -14.88
C GLU A 203 12.21 2.84 -13.62
N ASP A 204 12.70 4.09 -13.63
CA ASP A 204 13.32 4.72 -12.46
C ASP A 204 12.33 4.79 -11.27
N LEU A 205 11.04 5.08 -11.57
CA LEU A 205 9.99 5.15 -10.57
C LEU A 205 9.75 3.79 -9.90
N LEU A 206 9.67 2.72 -10.70
CA LEU A 206 9.49 1.36 -10.21
C LEU A 206 10.71 0.90 -9.39
N GLU A 207 11.93 1.10 -9.93
CA GLU A 207 13.17 0.71 -9.24
C GLU A 207 13.32 1.40 -7.90
N GLN A 208 13.08 2.71 -7.84
CA GLN A 208 13.14 3.47 -6.60
C GLN A 208 12.11 2.99 -5.59
N GLY A 209 10.85 2.79 -6.04
CA GLY A 209 9.80 2.30 -5.16
C GLY A 209 10.12 0.92 -4.57
N ILE A 210 10.68 0.01 -5.35
CA ILE A 210 11.10 -1.31 -4.87
C ILE A 210 12.20 -1.20 -3.82
N LYS A 211 13.23 -0.38 -4.06
CA LYS A 211 14.31 -0.15 -3.10
C LYS A 211 13.79 0.40 -1.78
N GLU A 212 12.93 1.41 -1.84
CA GLU A 212 12.30 2.01 -0.65
C GLU A 212 11.50 0.96 0.14
N ARG A 213 10.66 0.18 -0.54
CA ARG A 213 9.83 -0.83 0.14
C ARG A 213 10.66 -1.98 0.70
N LEU A 214 11.71 -2.45 0.01
CA LEU A 214 12.61 -3.48 0.55
C LEU A 214 13.38 -2.99 1.78
N ALA A 215 13.83 -1.73 1.77
CA ALA A 215 14.52 -1.12 2.92
C ALA A 215 13.61 -1.00 4.17
N ASP A 216 12.30 -0.83 3.96
CA ASP A 216 11.30 -0.78 5.03
C ASP A 216 10.93 -2.17 5.59
N CYS A 217 11.39 -3.26 4.97
CA CYS A 217 11.03 -4.61 5.39
C CYS A 217 11.88 -5.07 6.58
N PRO A 218 11.30 -5.28 7.77
CA PRO A 218 12.07 -5.60 8.97
C PRO A 218 12.69 -7.00 8.96
N TYR A 219 12.28 -7.86 8.03
CA TYR A 219 12.78 -9.24 7.91
C TYR A 219 13.99 -9.36 6.99
N LEU A 220 14.26 -8.34 6.17
CA LEU A 220 15.36 -8.30 5.22
C LEU A 220 16.60 -7.55 5.75
N ASN A 221 16.47 -6.91 6.90
CA ASN A 221 17.52 -6.15 7.57
C ASN A 221 18.24 -7.01 8.62
#